data_b35b6991486bed2e4da22e4ea3a5dc79
#
_entry.id   b35b6991486bed2e4da22e4ea3a5dc79
#
_cell.length_a   1.000
_cell.length_b   1.000
_cell.length_c   1.000
_cell.angle_alpha   90.00
_cell.angle_beta   90.00
_cell.angle_gamma   90.00
#
_symmetry.space_group_name_H-M   'P 1'
#
loop_
_entity.id
_entity.type
_entity.pdbx_description
1 polymer ?
#
loop_
_entity_poly.entity_id
_entity_poly.type
_entity_poly.pdbx_seq_one_letter_code
_entity_poly.pdbx_strand_id
1 'polypeptide(L)'
;MMPGGSLRRPDVNRIHRRLRGVSGTVRFRVTLEPRFDYARREATWSLHPGSGVRAVAGSEGVTLYGGVDFAVNGGRATGFIDVSPGETRWLALEYRERPTLWRPPGARELDETLDDTIAYWRRWISRCVMTGYREAVTRS
;
A
#
# COMPACT_ATOMS: atom_id res chain seq x y z
N MET A 1 23.93 -14.84 11.52
CA MET A 1 23.35 -13.86 12.47
C MET A 1 22.75 -12.74 11.64
N MET A 2 21.41 -12.74 11.43
CA MET A 2 20.73 -11.63 10.76
C MET A 2 20.74 -10.44 11.70
N PRO A 3 21.22 -9.25 11.27
CA PRO A 3 21.05 -8.07 12.09
C PRO A 3 19.55 -7.72 12.09
N GLY A 4 18.97 -7.75 13.28
CA GLY A 4 17.60 -7.33 13.50
C GLY A 4 17.43 -5.84 13.22
N GLY A 5 17.22 -5.50 11.97
CA GLY A 5 16.59 -4.24 11.61
C GLY A 5 15.15 -4.36 12.05
N SER A 6 14.73 -3.52 12.96
CA SER A 6 13.37 -3.45 13.50
C SER A 6 12.36 -3.20 12.37
N LEU A 7 11.96 -4.26 11.66
CA LEU A 7 10.72 -4.25 10.91
C LEU A 7 9.60 -4.21 11.95
N ARG A 8 9.23 -3.01 12.31
CA ARG A 8 8.24 -2.72 13.32
C ARG A 8 6.89 -3.30 12.89
N ARG A 9 6.44 -4.25 13.65
CA ARG A 9 5.16 -4.95 13.72
C ARG A 9 5.04 -6.15 12.79
N PRO A 10 5.25 -7.38 13.31
CA PRO A 10 5.05 -8.63 12.58
C PRO A 10 3.60 -8.92 12.16
N ASP A 11 2.66 -8.14 12.61
CA ASP A 11 1.21 -8.37 12.46
C ASP A 11 0.56 -7.53 11.36
N VAL A 12 1.32 -6.68 10.66
CA VAL A 12 0.76 -5.80 9.62
C VAL A 12 1.52 -5.93 8.31
N ASN A 13 0.87 -6.54 7.34
CA ASN A 13 1.36 -6.57 5.97
C ASN A 13 0.83 -5.34 5.23
N ARG A 14 1.73 -4.47 4.77
CA ARG A 14 1.39 -3.22 4.08
C ARG A 14 2.10 -3.09 2.75
N ILE A 15 1.39 -2.52 1.78
CA ILE A 15 1.96 -2.05 0.52
C ILE A 15 1.65 -0.56 0.42
N HIS A 16 2.70 0.26 0.27
CA HIS A 16 2.57 1.69 0.07
C HIS A 16 2.83 2.06 -1.39
N ARG A 17 2.00 2.94 -1.95
CA ARG A 17 2.17 3.50 -3.30
C ARG A 17 2.14 5.00 -3.22
N ARG A 18 3.22 5.65 -3.68
CA ARG A 18 3.29 7.09 -3.83
C ARG A 18 3.03 7.47 -5.29
N LEU A 19 2.04 8.30 -5.50
CA LEU A 19 1.74 8.93 -6.79
C LEU A 19 2.25 10.35 -6.74
N ARG A 20 3.09 10.74 -7.68
CA ARG A 20 3.64 12.10 -7.80
C ARG A 20 3.30 12.67 -9.16
N GLY A 21 2.61 13.79 -9.19
CA GLY A 21 2.35 14.55 -10.41
C GLY A 21 3.60 15.25 -10.90
N VAL A 22 4.03 14.95 -12.13
CA VAL A 22 5.18 15.58 -12.78
C VAL A 22 4.73 16.65 -13.76
N SER A 23 3.80 16.30 -14.67
CA SER A 23 3.25 17.22 -15.67
C SER A 23 1.83 16.78 -16.04
N GLY A 24 0.94 17.74 -16.31
CA GLY A 24 -0.47 17.48 -16.57
C GLY A 24 -1.21 16.89 -15.37
N THR A 25 -2.53 16.89 -15.41
CA THR A 25 -3.36 16.23 -14.40
C THR A 25 -3.75 14.84 -14.88
N VAL A 26 -3.52 13.82 -14.07
CA VAL A 26 -3.85 12.42 -14.40
C VAL A 26 -4.89 11.90 -13.42
N ARG A 27 -5.99 11.34 -13.98
CA ARG A 27 -7.00 10.63 -13.22
C ARG A 27 -6.66 9.15 -13.12
N PHE A 28 -6.44 8.67 -11.90
CA PHE A 28 -6.25 7.26 -11.60
C PHE A 28 -7.55 6.63 -11.16
N ARG A 29 -7.89 5.49 -11.73
CA ARG A 29 -8.91 4.60 -11.19
C ARG A 29 -8.25 3.67 -10.19
N VAL A 30 -8.74 3.68 -8.95
CA VAL A 30 -8.26 2.83 -7.85
C VAL A 30 -9.30 1.73 -7.64
N THR A 31 -8.86 0.49 -7.69
CA THR A 31 -9.75 -0.67 -7.53
C THR A 31 -9.21 -1.59 -6.44
N LEU A 32 -10.10 -2.01 -5.53
CA LEU A 32 -9.83 -3.03 -4.52
C LEU A 32 -10.82 -4.18 -4.71
N GLU A 33 -10.30 -5.37 -4.97
CA GLU A 33 -11.08 -6.59 -5.21
C GLU A 33 -10.45 -7.77 -4.48
N PRO A 34 -10.59 -7.86 -3.15
CA PRO A 34 -10.02 -8.94 -2.37
C PRO A 34 -10.74 -10.27 -2.67
N ARG A 35 -9.97 -11.34 -2.67
CA ARG A 35 -10.46 -12.71 -2.92
C ARG A 35 -10.15 -13.58 -1.71
N PHE A 36 -10.92 -13.41 -0.64
CA PHE A 36 -10.74 -14.17 0.59
C PHE A 36 -11.04 -15.66 0.36
N ASP A 37 -10.16 -16.51 0.90
CA ASP A 37 -10.26 -17.95 0.76
C ASP A 37 -10.52 -18.41 -0.69
N TYR A 38 -9.69 -17.91 -1.63
CA TYR A 38 -9.86 -18.19 -3.08
C TYR A 38 -11.24 -17.80 -3.62
N ALA A 39 -11.79 -16.68 -3.16
CA ALA A 39 -13.11 -16.16 -3.48
C ALA A 39 -14.30 -17.01 -2.97
N ARG A 40 -14.07 -17.90 -1.99
CA ARG A 40 -15.13 -18.69 -1.36
C ARG A 40 -15.88 -17.92 -0.27
N ARG A 41 -15.25 -16.86 0.28
CA ARG A 41 -15.87 -16.02 1.31
C ARG A 41 -16.16 -14.63 0.76
N GLU A 42 -17.40 -14.20 0.92
CA GLU A 42 -17.80 -12.83 0.62
C GLU A 42 -17.30 -11.87 1.69
N ALA A 43 -16.95 -10.66 1.27
CA ALA A 43 -16.51 -9.62 2.16
C ALA A 43 -17.65 -8.72 2.60
N THR A 44 -17.66 -8.36 3.88
CA THR A 44 -18.42 -7.22 4.39
C THR A 44 -17.59 -5.95 4.20
N TRP A 45 -18.20 -4.91 3.63
CA TRP A 45 -17.53 -3.68 3.28
C TRP A 45 -17.86 -2.54 4.25
N SER A 46 -16.87 -1.74 4.58
CA SER A 46 -17.02 -0.49 5.33
C SER A 46 -16.39 0.64 4.53
N LEU A 47 -17.20 1.64 4.18
CA LEU A 47 -16.76 2.84 3.49
C LEU A 47 -16.43 3.93 4.51
N HIS A 48 -15.30 4.60 4.30
CA HIS A 48 -14.85 5.73 5.11
C HIS A 48 -14.61 6.92 4.18
N PRO A 49 -15.62 7.77 3.97
CA PRO A 49 -15.55 8.89 3.03
C PRO A 49 -14.31 9.76 3.27
N GLY A 50 -13.65 10.16 2.19
CA GLY A 50 -12.42 10.94 2.24
C GLY A 50 -11.21 10.24 2.86
N SER A 51 -11.33 8.95 3.23
CA SER A 51 -10.23 8.22 3.90
C SER A 51 -9.91 6.88 3.25
N GLY A 52 -10.92 6.17 2.74
CA GLY A 52 -10.69 4.87 2.09
C GLY A 52 -11.79 3.83 2.29
N VAL A 53 -11.46 2.57 2.17
CA VAL A 53 -12.39 1.43 2.23
C VAL A 53 -11.79 0.22 2.91
N ARG A 54 -12.62 -0.56 3.60
CA ARG A 54 -12.25 -1.83 4.23
C ARG A 54 -13.16 -2.96 3.77
N ALA A 55 -12.57 -4.12 3.51
CA ALA A 55 -13.25 -5.38 3.28
C ALA A 55 -12.84 -6.38 4.34
N VAL A 56 -13.79 -7.09 4.94
CA VAL A 56 -13.57 -8.09 6.00
C VAL A 56 -14.31 -9.37 5.67
N ALA A 57 -13.64 -10.52 5.84
CA ALA A 57 -14.26 -11.84 5.71
C ALA A 57 -13.77 -12.75 6.86
N GLY A 58 -14.68 -13.07 7.79
CA GLY A 58 -14.32 -13.79 9.02
C GLY A 58 -13.34 -13.00 9.89
N SER A 59 -12.16 -13.56 10.16
CA SER A 59 -11.11 -12.90 10.94
C SER A 59 -10.11 -12.09 10.11
N GLU A 60 -10.23 -12.10 8.78
CA GLU A 60 -9.28 -11.45 7.88
C GLU A 60 -9.84 -10.15 7.31
N GLY A 61 -8.99 -9.17 7.12
CA GLY A 61 -9.40 -7.91 6.51
C GLY A 61 -8.32 -7.23 5.70
N VAL A 62 -8.77 -6.57 4.64
CA VAL A 62 -7.95 -5.71 3.79
C VAL A 62 -8.51 -4.30 3.86
N THR A 63 -7.63 -3.34 4.12
CA THR A 63 -7.97 -1.92 4.19
C THR A 63 -7.14 -1.15 3.18
N LEU A 64 -7.79 -0.32 2.38
CA LEU A 64 -7.14 0.61 1.47
C LEU A 64 -7.40 2.04 1.93
N TYR A 65 -6.34 2.70 2.37
CA TYR A 65 -6.32 4.12 2.72
C TYR A 65 -5.82 4.96 1.55
N GLY A 66 -6.26 6.21 1.41
CA GLY A 66 -5.71 7.05 0.37
C GLY A 66 -6.49 8.32 0.03
N GLY A 67 -7.42 8.75 0.88
CA GLY A 67 -8.21 9.95 0.63
C GLY A 67 -9.08 9.83 -0.63
N VAL A 68 -9.60 8.63 -0.90
CA VAL A 68 -10.42 8.31 -2.06
C VAL A 68 -11.81 7.91 -1.60
N ASP A 69 -12.83 8.44 -2.24
CA ASP A 69 -14.19 7.99 -2.07
C ASP A 69 -14.45 6.77 -2.96
N PHE A 70 -14.91 5.70 -2.33
CA PHE A 70 -15.17 4.44 -2.99
C PHE A 70 -16.64 4.12 -3.11
N ALA A 71 -17.03 3.53 -4.24
CA ALA A 71 -18.29 2.83 -4.43
C ALA A 71 -18.04 1.32 -4.50
N VAL A 72 -18.89 0.53 -3.84
CA VAL A 72 -18.78 -0.94 -3.84
C VAL A 72 -19.88 -1.54 -4.71
N ASN A 73 -19.48 -2.41 -5.63
CA ASN A 73 -20.40 -3.17 -6.47
C ASN A 73 -19.79 -4.55 -6.78
N GLY A 74 -20.56 -5.62 -6.60
CA GLY A 74 -20.17 -6.98 -6.96
C GLY A 74 -18.87 -7.46 -6.31
N GLY A 75 -18.63 -7.12 -5.03
CA GLY A 75 -17.39 -7.52 -4.32
C GLY A 75 -16.15 -6.72 -4.69
N ARG A 76 -16.33 -5.60 -5.39
CA ARG A 76 -15.27 -4.68 -5.84
C ARG A 76 -15.55 -3.26 -5.36
N ALA A 77 -14.56 -2.63 -4.75
CA ALA A 77 -14.57 -1.20 -4.47
C ALA A 77 -13.82 -0.45 -5.58
N THR A 78 -14.41 0.62 -6.09
CA THR A 78 -13.80 1.47 -7.12
C THR A 78 -13.91 2.93 -6.72
N GLY A 79 -12.84 3.67 -6.88
CA GLY A 79 -12.77 5.11 -6.65
C GLY A 79 -11.82 5.79 -7.64
N PHE A 80 -11.77 7.10 -7.61
CA PHE A 80 -10.91 7.89 -8.49
C PHE A 80 -10.10 8.90 -7.68
N ILE A 81 -8.88 9.16 -8.13
CA ILE A 81 -7.99 10.16 -7.56
C ILE A 81 -7.31 10.93 -8.68
N ASP A 82 -7.42 12.25 -8.64
CA ASP A 82 -6.72 13.13 -9.57
C ASP A 82 -5.39 13.56 -8.95
N VAL A 83 -4.35 13.58 -9.75
CA VAL A 83 -3.01 14.01 -9.35
C VAL A 83 -2.50 15.05 -10.32
N SER A 84 -2.32 16.26 -9.84
CA SER A 84 -1.83 17.43 -10.60
C SER A 84 -0.31 17.62 -10.43
N PRO A 85 0.34 18.44 -11.28
CA PRO A 85 1.76 18.72 -11.16
C PRO A 85 2.11 19.25 -9.77
N GLY A 86 3.18 18.69 -9.17
CA GLY A 86 3.66 19.05 -7.83
C GLY A 86 2.89 18.36 -6.69
N GLU A 87 1.74 17.74 -6.96
CA GLU A 87 1.00 17.00 -5.93
C GLU A 87 1.63 15.63 -5.66
N THR A 88 1.52 15.22 -4.41
CA THR A 88 1.85 13.87 -3.96
C THR A 88 0.64 13.25 -3.27
N ARG A 89 0.27 12.06 -3.68
CA ARG A 89 -0.81 11.26 -3.09
C ARG A 89 -0.27 9.91 -2.66
N TRP A 90 -0.78 9.42 -1.53
CA TRP A 90 -0.42 8.13 -1.00
C TRP A 90 -1.60 7.18 -0.99
N LEU A 91 -1.35 5.94 -1.39
CA LEU A 91 -2.25 4.82 -1.20
C LEU A 91 -1.55 3.79 -0.31
N ALA A 92 -2.20 3.37 0.76
CA ALA A 92 -1.68 2.34 1.66
C ALA A 92 -2.67 1.17 1.74
N LEU A 93 -2.27 0.02 1.23
CA LEU A 93 -3.00 -1.23 1.36
C LEU A 93 -2.48 -1.97 2.57
N GLU A 94 -3.38 -2.38 3.46
CA GLU A 94 -3.07 -3.09 4.68
C GLU A 94 -3.88 -4.38 4.77
N TYR A 95 -3.20 -5.51 5.02
CA TYR A 95 -3.83 -6.76 5.41
C TYR A 95 -3.63 -7.00 6.90
N ARG A 96 -4.68 -7.40 7.59
CA ARG A 96 -4.64 -7.83 9.00
C ARG A 96 -5.50 -9.05 9.24
N GLU A 97 -4.98 -9.92 10.09
CA GLU A 97 -5.81 -10.81 10.87
C GLU A 97 -6.46 -10.00 11.99
N ARG A 98 -7.78 -10.06 12.14
CA ARG A 98 -8.57 -9.30 13.14
C ARG A 98 -8.44 -7.78 12.99
N PRO A 99 -8.94 -7.20 11.89
CA PRO A 99 -8.94 -5.74 11.69
C PRO A 99 -9.92 -5.07 12.66
N THR A 100 -9.43 -4.43 13.70
CA THR A 100 -10.27 -3.83 14.75
C THR A 100 -10.38 -2.31 14.64
N LEU A 101 -9.31 -1.61 14.32
CA LEU A 101 -9.27 -0.15 14.34
C LEU A 101 -9.08 0.43 12.94
N TRP A 102 -9.83 1.51 12.64
CA TRP A 102 -9.56 2.37 11.50
C TRP A 102 -8.47 3.38 11.89
N ARG A 103 -7.29 3.22 11.36
CA ARG A 103 -6.17 4.12 11.61
C ARG A 103 -5.39 4.36 10.32
N PRO A 104 -5.77 5.39 9.54
CA PRO A 104 -5.02 5.75 8.35
C PRO A 104 -3.61 6.21 8.74
N PRO A 105 -2.57 5.74 8.03
CA PRO A 105 -1.22 6.23 8.23
C PRO A 105 -1.10 7.69 7.79
N GLY A 106 -0.33 8.49 8.53
CA GLY A 106 -0.03 9.85 8.13
C GLY A 106 0.94 9.90 6.95
N ALA A 107 0.87 10.98 6.13
CA ALA A 107 1.77 11.14 4.99
C ALA A 107 3.26 11.09 5.41
N ARG A 108 3.61 11.71 6.54
CA ARG A 108 4.95 11.66 7.09
C ARG A 108 5.40 10.23 7.46
N GLU A 109 4.54 9.44 8.10
CA GLU A 109 4.81 8.03 8.41
C GLU A 109 5.10 7.22 7.15
N LEU A 110 4.36 7.52 6.06
CA LEU A 110 4.53 6.86 4.76
C LEU A 110 5.83 7.25 4.06
N ASP A 111 6.22 8.53 4.11
CA ASP A 111 7.49 9.01 3.57
C ASP A 111 8.68 8.41 4.34
N GLU A 112 8.67 8.45 5.67
CA GLU A 112 9.70 7.85 6.52
C GLU A 112 9.85 6.33 6.24
N THR A 113 8.71 5.60 6.12
CA THR A 113 8.74 4.16 5.81
C THR A 113 9.32 3.88 4.42
N LEU A 114 9.04 4.73 3.43
CA LEU A 114 9.63 4.60 2.09
C LEU A 114 11.14 4.82 2.13
N ASP A 115 11.59 5.87 2.80
CA ASP A 115 13.02 6.21 2.90
C ASP A 115 13.81 5.11 3.62
N ASP A 116 13.26 4.55 4.72
CA ASP A 116 13.83 3.41 5.44
C ASP A 116 13.91 2.17 4.54
N THR A 117 12.87 1.90 3.75
CA THR A 117 12.82 0.77 2.81
C THR A 117 13.89 0.93 1.73
N ILE A 118 14.01 2.12 1.14
CA ILE A 118 15.03 2.43 0.12
C ILE A 118 16.43 2.27 0.73
N ALA A 119 16.67 2.82 1.92
CA ALA A 119 17.95 2.73 2.60
C ALA A 119 18.32 1.28 2.92
N TYR A 120 17.35 0.46 3.36
CA TYR A 120 17.55 -0.98 3.60
C TYR A 120 18.00 -1.70 2.34
N TRP A 121 17.27 -1.55 1.22
CA TRP A 121 17.58 -2.22 -0.04
C TRP A 121 18.90 -1.74 -0.65
N ARG A 122 19.20 -0.44 -0.58
CA ARG A 122 20.49 0.10 -1.01
C ARG A 122 21.66 -0.52 -0.22
N ARG A 123 21.50 -0.64 1.10
CA ARG A 123 22.52 -1.28 1.95
C ARG A 123 22.65 -2.79 1.65
N TRP A 124 21.54 -3.46 1.36
CA TRP A 124 21.56 -4.87 1.00
C TRP A 124 22.28 -5.07 -0.34
N ILE A 125 21.90 -4.31 -1.39
CA ILE A 125 22.53 -4.37 -2.71
C ILE A 125 24.03 -4.02 -2.65
N SER A 126 24.42 -3.04 -1.81
CA SER A 126 25.84 -2.67 -1.67
C SER A 126 26.75 -3.79 -1.19
N ARG A 127 26.19 -4.79 -0.52
CA ARG A 127 26.92 -6.00 -0.05
C ARG A 127 27.00 -7.08 -1.10
N CYS A 128 26.24 -6.99 -2.18
CA CYS A 128 26.29 -7.98 -3.26
C CYS A 128 27.54 -7.75 -4.10
N VAL A 129 28.42 -8.75 -4.15
CA VAL A 129 29.58 -8.74 -5.04
C VAL A 129 29.12 -9.24 -6.41
N MET A 130 28.99 -8.31 -7.36
CA MET A 130 28.60 -8.64 -8.75
C MET A 130 29.71 -8.22 -9.70
N THR A 131 30.16 -9.14 -10.53
CA THR A 131 31.23 -8.93 -11.51
C THR A 131 30.73 -8.42 -12.86
N GLY A 132 29.43 -8.22 -13.06
CA GLY A 132 28.83 -7.69 -14.30
C GLY A 132 27.37 -7.32 -14.11
N TYR A 133 26.81 -6.57 -15.08
CA TYR A 133 25.38 -6.18 -15.13
C TYR A 133 24.82 -5.51 -13.85
N ARG A 134 25.68 -4.88 -13.07
CA ARG A 134 25.32 -4.29 -11.78
C ARG A 134 24.12 -3.32 -11.87
N GLU A 135 24.10 -2.48 -12.92
CA GLU A 135 23.00 -1.54 -13.12
C GLU A 135 21.65 -2.23 -13.41
N ALA A 136 21.66 -3.30 -14.21
CA ALA A 136 20.45 -4.05 -14.55
C ALA A 136 19.86 -4.72 -13.30
N VAL A 137 20.71 -5.33 -12.46
CA VAL A 137 20.27 -5.97 -11.21
C VAL A 137 19.87 -4.96 -10.14
N THR A 138 20.45 -3.76 -10.13
CA THR A 138 20.08 -2.70 -9.19
C THR A 138 18.71 -2.09 -9.51
N ARG A 139 18.26 -2.20 -10.78
CA ARG A 139 16.96 -1.68 -11.24
C ARG A 139 15.82 -2.69 -11.19
N SER A 140 16.12 -3.97 -11.08
CA SER A 140 15.11 -5.05 -10.99
C SER A 140 14.63 -5.23 -9.55
#